data_37953746371d240ba70f316eb157a350
#
_entry.id   37953746371d240ba70f316eb157a350
#
_cell.length_a   1.000
_cell.length_b   1.000
_cell.length_c   1.000
_cell.angle_alpha   90.00
_cell.angle_beta   90.00
_cell.angle_gamma   90.00
#
_symmetry.space_group_name_H-M   'P 1'
#
loop_
_entity.id
_entity.type
_entity.pdbx_description
1 polymer ?
#
loop_
_entity_poly.entity_id
_entity_poly.type
_entity_poly.pdbx_seq_one_letter_code
_entity_poly.pdbx_strand_id
1 'polypeptide(L)'
;RPQVVGRGGQERGAPRLQLAQVLGGGVLGLLWLLGICLVLAMPLAYPDWPQRSLFQKASLEAGTPVDFLMLFIPSNPFHAMANAIVPAVVVFSIFIGLALTVTPRRELIINPLLVLADTLSKVTGVVSKLSPIGVFALVAALAGTVSAEDLFRLQVHVVVSATLAIITALWLLPAVVASVTPLKHMEMLRALRAPMLTAFATGSTLVILPMLADSCKRLIEGAIAERPRLISQDEAEDEREVESSVDVLIPTFFSFPTIGNVLALGFVVFGGWYVGSPLDVSQYATMILGGIASLFGGTAISIPFTLDLVDLPVGLFGVFLSIDFIGSRLSSLVGVMHYATIALIGTFVLQNQIWFRFPVLFKTLLPGVVMAIVLLLGFRVVYSNYIVVPYTAADVLSEARLLGPDT
;
A
#
# COMPACT_ATOMS: atom_id res chain seq x y z
N ARG A 1 -44.63 35.33 -3.09
CA ARG A 1 -44.14 34.49 -4.20
C ARG A 1 -42.98 33.66 -3.64
N PRO A 2 -43.04 32.31 -3.59
CA PRO A 2 -41.93 31.49 -3.19
C PRO A 2 -40.93 31.42 -4.35
N GLN A 3 -39.64 31.67 -4.04
CA GLN A 3 -38.56 31.46 -4.97
C GLN A 3 -38.42 29.96 -5.26
N VAL A 4 -38.56 29.59 -6.51
CA VAL A 4 -38.18 28.26 -7.04
C VAL A 4 -36.67 28.22 -7.06
N VAL A 5 -36.08 27.68 -5.99
CA VAL A 5 -34.65 27.34 -5.96
C VAL A 5 -34.43 26.23 -6.97
N GLY A 6 -33.60 26.49 -7.95
CA GLY A 6 -33.36 25.66 -9.12
C GLY A 6 -32.91 24.24 -8.77
N ARG A 7 -33.78 23.27 -9.05
CA ARG A 7 -33.48 21.83 -9.04
C ARG A 7 -32.52 21.35 -10.18
N GLY A 8 -32.11 22.25 -11.08
CA GLY A 8 -31.36 21.92 -12.28
C GLY A 8 -29.86 21.67 -12.06
N GLY A 9 -29.27 22.20 -10.98
CA GLY A 9 -27.83 22.01 -10.71
C GLY A 9 -27.50 20.68 -10.04
N GLN A 10 -28.38 20.17 -9.18
CA GLN A 10 -28.16 18.89 -8.47
C GLN A 10 -28.27 17.64 -9.38
N GLU A 11 -29.08 17.69 -10.44
CA GLU A 11 -29.26 16.55 -11.34
C GLU A 11 -28.11 16.36 -12.34
N ARG A 12 -27.34 17.41 -12.66
CA ARG A 12 -26.18 17.32 -13.56
C ARG A 12 -24.88 16.89 -12.86
N GLY A 13 -24.73 17.13 -11.57
CA GLY A 13 -23.54 16.77 -10.79
C GLY A 13 -23.44 15.28 -10.47
N ALA A 14 -24.58 14.60 -10.22
CA ALA A 14 -24.60 13.19 -9.82
C ALA A 14 -23.93 12.22 -10.83
N PRO A 15 -24.20 12.29 -12.15
CA PRO A 15 -23.57 11.37 -13.11
C PRO A 15 -22.07 11.66 -13.30
N ARG A 16 -21.61 12.90 -13.17
CA ARG A 16 -20.20 13.24 -13.26
C ARG A 16 -19.42 12.72 -12.06
N LEU A 17 -19.98 12.82 -10.86
CA LEU A 17 -19.36 12.30 -9.64
C LEU A 17 -19.24 10.77 -9.68
N GLN A 18 -20.26 10.08 -10.21
CA GLN A 18 -20.19 8.63 -10.45
C GLN A 18 -19.10 8.28 -11.46
N LEU A 19 -18.94 9.07 -12.52
CA LEU A 19 -17.87 8.89 -13.49
C LEU A 19 -16.49 9.04 -12.84
N ALA A 20 -16.29 10.04 -11.97
CA ALA A 20 -15.03 10.21 -11.24
C ALA A 20 -14.73 9.05 -10.30
N GLN A 21 -15.74 8.50 -9.64
CA GLN A 21 -15.56 7.33 -8.78
C GLN A 21 -15.19 6.07 -9.59
N VAL A 22 -15.82 5.84 -10.73
CA VAL A 22 -15.49 4.71 -11.63
C VAL A 22 -14.08 4.86 -12.18
N LEU A 23 -13.71 6.05 -12.66
CA LEU A 23 -12.37 6.32 -13.17
C LEU A 23 -11.31 6.31 -12.06
N GLY A 24 -11.64 6.83 -10.87
CA GLY A 24 -10.80 6.71 -9.69
C GLY A 24 -10.53 5.25 -9.30
N GLY A 25 -11.54 4.39 -9.42
CA GLY A 25 -11.37 2.94 -9.26
C GLY A 25 -10.42 2.33 -10.28
N GLY A 26 -10.48 2.78 -11.54
CA GLY A 26 -9.54 2.38 -12.58
C GLY A 26 -8.11 2.84 -12.27
N VAL A 27 -7.93 4.08 -11.81
CA VAL A 27 -6.62 4.60 -11.35
C VAL A 27 -6.12 3.80 -10.16
N LEU A 28 -6.97 3.48 -9.17
CA LEU A 28 -6.62 2.64 -8.04
C LEU A 28 -6.10 1.26 -8.47
N GLY A 29 -6.79 0.61 -9.41
CA GLY A 29 -6.37 -0.67 -9.96
C GLY A 29 -4.99 -0.60 -10.64
N LEU A 30 -4.73 0.46 -11.41
CA LEU A 30 -3.41 0.71 -12.01
C LEU A 30 -2.33 0.96 -10.96
N LEU A 31 -2.66 1.67 -9.88
CA LEU A 31 -1.73 1.90 -8.77
C LEU A 31 -1.41 0.61 -8.01
N TRP A 32 -2.40 -0.25 -7.80
CA TRP A 32 -2.15 -1.58 -7.21
C TRP A 32 -1.29 -2.45 -8.13
N LEU A 33 -1.55 -2.44 -9.44
CA LEU A 33 -0.71 -3.13 -10.41
C LEU A 33 0.74 -2.64 -10.37
N LEU A 34 0.95 -1.32 -10.29
CA LEU A 34 2.29 -0.76 -10.10
C LEU A 34 2.93 -1.26 -8.79
N GLY A 35 2.19 -1.27 -7.68
CA GLY A 35 2.65 -1.80 -6.40
C GLY A 35 3.04 -3.28 -6.48
N ILE A 36 2.22 -4.10 -7.14
CA ILE A 36 2.51 -5.52 -7.40
C ILE A 36 3.81 -5.66 -8.20
N CYS A 37 3.97 -4.92 -9.29
CA CYS A 37 5.20 -4.95 -10.10
C CYS A 37 6.44 -4.60 -9.25
N LEU A 38 6.33 -3.63 -8.35
CA LEU A 38 7.42 -3.25 -7.45
C LEU A 38 7.73 -4.36 -6.43
N VAL A 39 6.71 -5.00 -5.85
CA VAL A 39 6.88 -6.14 -4.94
C VAL A 39 7.56 -7.31 -5.66
N LEU A 40 7.12 -7.63 -6.87
CA LEU A 40 7.72 -8.69 -7.70
C LEU A 40 9.15 -8.36 -8.15
N ALA A 41 9.54 -7.08 -8.15
CA ALA A 41 10.91 -6.65 -8.44
C ALA A 41 11.85 -6.76 -7.22
N MET A 42 11.35 -6.83 -5.99
CA MET A 42 12.20 -6.87 -4.77
C MET A 42 13.24 -8.00 -4.77
N PRO A 43 12.92 -9.24 -5.24
CA PRO A 43 13.92 -10.33 -5.30
C PRO A 43 15.15 -10.03 -6.16
N LEU A 44 15.07 -9.04 -7.07
CA LEU A 44 16.23 -8.61 -7.85
C LEU A 44 17.37 -8.07 -6.96
N ALA A 45 17.04 -7.59 -5.76
CA ALA A 45 18.02 -7.08 -4.80
C ALA A 45 18.54 -8.15 -3.84
N TYR A 46 17.89 -9.32 -3.76
CA TYR A 46 18.26 -10.35 -2.80
C TYR A 46 19.47 -11.14 -3.29
N PRO A 47 20.52 -11.28 -2.47
CA PRO A 47 21.69 -12.07 -2.84
C PRO A 47 21.36 -13.57 -2.86
N ASP A 48 22.15 -14.35 -3.61
CA ASP A 48 22.05 -15.80 -3.59
C ASP A 48 22.52 -16.31 -2.22
N TRP A 49 21.69 -17.12 -1.60
CA TRP A 49 21.91 -17.59 -0.24
C TRP A 49 22.62 -18.94 -0.24
N PRO A 50 23.75 -19.12 0.48
CA PRO A 50 24.26 -20.46 0.72
C PRO A 50 23.22 -21.24 1.54
N GLN A 51 22.82 -22.42 1.04
CA GLN A 51 21.73 -23.25 1.53
C GLN A 51 21.98 -23.82 2.95
N ARG A 52 22.12 -22.97 3.96
CA ARG A 52 22.00 -23.36 5.37
C ARG A 52 20.85 -22.58 5.98
N SER A 53 19.62 -23.08 5.81
CA SER A 53 18.51 -22.57 6.56
C SER A 53 18.66 -23.01 8.01
N LEU A 54 18.87 -22.07 8.90
CA LEU A 54 18.79 -22.29 10.35
C LEU A 54 17.36 -22.64 10.81
N PHE A 55 16.38 -22.40 9.96
CA PHE A 55 15.02 -22.92 10.12
C PHE A 55 14.93 -24.26 9.40
N GLN A 56 14.93 -25.34 10.18
CA GLN A 56 14.73 -26.68 9.63
C GLN A 56 13.48 -26.71 8.74
N LYS A 57 13.67 -27.10 7.49
CA LYS A 57 12.61 -27.43 6.51
C LYS A 57 11.64 -28.52 7.02
N ALA A 58 11.93 -29.09 8.19
CA ALA A 58 11.25 -30.25 8.79
C ALA A 58 9.82 -29.99 9.29
N SER A 59 9.33 -28.75 9.28
CA SER A 59 7.97 -28.43 9.67
C SER A 59 7.13 -27.77 8.57
N LEU A 60 7.65 -27.65 7.35
CA LEU A 60 6.86 -27.26 6.20
C LEU A 60 6.24 -28.51 5.59
N GLU A 61 5.21 -29.06 6.25
CA GLU A 61 4.30 -29.97 5.56
C GLU A 61 3.74 -29.20 4.34
N ALA A 62 3.70 -29.84 3.19
CA ALA A 62 3.13 -29.27 1.99
C ALA A 62 1.69 -28.82 2.32
N GLY A 63 1.45 -27.51 2.33
CA GLY A 63 0.17 -26.93 2.68
C GLY A 63 -0.93 -27.48 1.78
N THR A 64 -2.14 -27.57 2.30
CA THR A 64 -3.30 -27.95 1.49
C THR A 64 -3.53 -26.87 0.43
N PRO A 65 -3.82 -27.25 -0.84
CA PRO A 65 -4.09 -26.26 -1.89
C PRO A 65 -5.17 -25.27 -1.45
N VAL A 66 -4.90 -23.98 -1.61
CA VAL A 66 -5.84 -22.93 -1.23
C VAL A 66 -7.07 -22.98 -2.12
N ASP A 67 -8.23 -23.20 -1.54
CA ASP A 67 -9.51 -23.05 -2.24
C ASP A 67 -9.88 -21.56 -2.31
N PHE A 68 -9.54 -20.93 -3.44
CA PHE A 68 -9.85 -19.53 -3.69
C PHE A 68 -11.34 -19.22 -3.62
N LEU A 69 -12.21 -20.17 -4.01
CA LEU A 69 -13.67 -19.94 -3.95
C LEU A 69 -14.11 -19.78 -2.49
N MET A 70 -13.67 -20.68 -1.61
CA MET A 70 -13.96 -20.59 -0.18
C MET A 70 -13.28 -19.40 0.49
N LEU A 71 -12.11 -19.00 0.01
CA LEU A 71 -11.38 -17.85 0.54
C LEU A 71 -12.12 -16.52 0.30
N PHE A 72 -12.78 -16.37 -0.86
CA PHE A 72 -13.47 -15.13 -1.24
C PHE A 72 -14.98 -15.17 -1.03
N ILE A 73 -15.60 -16.34 -1.11
CA ILE A 73 -17.05 -16.51 -0.97
C ILE A 73 -17.33 -17.36 0.27
N PRO A 74 -17.59 -16.72 1.43
CA PRO A 74 -17.81 -17.46 2.66
C PRO A 74 -19.15 -18.15 2.67
N SER A 75 -19.20 -19.41 3.10
CA SER A 75 -20.45 -20.11 3.41
C SER A 75 -21.21 -19.45 4.58
N ASN A 76 -20.49 -18.80 5.49
CA ASN A 76 -21.02 -18.02 6.59
C ASN A 76 -20.17 -16.76 6.83
N PRO A 77 -20.71 -15.54 6.54
CA PRO A 77 -19.96 -14.29 6.71
C PRO A 77 -19.58 -14.01 8.17
N PHE A 78 -20.40 -14.42 9.14
CA PHE A 78 -20.09 -14.24 10.56
C PHE A 78 -18.94 -15.16 11.02
N HIS A 79 -18.86 -16.36 10.47
CA HIS A 79 -17.70 -17.23 10.67
C HIS A 79 -16.43 -16.62 10.09
N ALA A 80 -16.51 -16.04 8.89
CA ALA A 80 -15.39 -15.35 8.26
C ALA A 80 -14.90 -14.16 9.11
N MET A 81 -15.83 -13.37 9.68
CA MET A 81 -15.49 -12.28 10.60
C MET A 81 -14.84 -12.79 11.88
N ALA A 82 -15.38 -13.84 12.50
CA ALA A 82 -14.85 -14.42 13.74
C ALA A 82 -13.44 -15.00 13.58
N ASN A 83 -13.12 -15.52 12.39
CA ASN A 83 -11.82 -16.15 12.08
C ASN A 83 -10.88 -15.22 11.26
N ALA A 84 -11.20 -13.94 11.15
CA ALA A 84 -10.40 -12.95 10.45
C ALA A 84 -10.07 -13.33 8.98
N ILE A 85 -10.97 -14.06 8.29
CA ILE A 85 -10.82 -14.37 6.85
C ILE A 85 -11.16 -13.11 6.06
N VAL A 86 -10.23 -12.16 6.03
CA VAL A 86 -10.44 -10.80 5.52
C VAL A 86 -10.95 -10.76 4.07
N PRO A 87 -10.42 -11.55 3.10
CA PRO A 87 -10.93 -11.54 1.73
C PRO A 87 -12.43 -11.81 1.64
N ALA A 88 -12.92 -12.81 2.39
CA ALA A 88 -14.33 -13.17 2.44
C ALA A 88 -15.19 -12.05 3.04
N VAL A 89 -14.70 -11.41 4.12
CA VAL A 89 -15.40 -10.28 4.77
C VAL A 89 -15.50 -9.09 3.82
N VAL A 90 -14.44 -8.79 3.07
CA VAL A 90 -14.41 -7.69 2.10
C VAL A 90 -15.41 -7.93 0.97
N VAL A 91 -15.41 -9.10 0.37
CA VAL A 91 -16.35 -9.46 -0.70
C VAL A 91 -17.79 -9.37 -0.21
N PHE A 92 -18.08 -9.93 0.97
CA PHE A 92 -19.40 -9.82 1.58
C PHE A 92 -19.83 -8.37 1.82
N SER A 93 -18.91 -7.52 2.33
CA SER A 93 -19.17 -6.10 2.58
C SER A 93 -19.45 -5.34 1.28
N ILE A 94 -18.74 -5.66 0.19
CA ILE A 94 -18.98 -5.08 -1.14
C ILE A 94 -20.39 -5.45 -1.63
N PHE A 95 -20.81 -6.72 -1.52
CA PHE A 95 -22.15 -7.13 -1.93
C PHE A 95 -23.25 -6.43 -1.12
N ILE A 96 -23.07 -6.30 0.20
CA ILE A 96 -24.00 -5.52 1.04
C ILE A 96 -24.03 -4.06 0.61
N GLY A 97 -22.87 -3.44 0.38
CA GLY A 97 -22.78 -2.06 -0.10
C GLY A 97 -23.51 -1.86 -1.44
N LEU A 98 -23.29 -2.75 -2.40
CA LEU A 98 -23.99 -2.71 -3.69
C LEU A 98 -25.50 -2.87 -3.54
N ALA A 99 -25.97 -3.79 -2.71
CA ALA A 99 -27.40 -3.97 -2.43
C ALA A 99 -28.01 -2.71 -1.79
N LEU A 100 -27.29 -2.04 -0.89
CA LEU A 100 -27.75 -0.80 -0.25
C LEU A 100 -27.88 0.35 -1.26
N THR A 101 -27.17 0.38 -2.37
CA THR A 101 -27.30 1.45 -3.38
C THR A 101 -28.72 1.53 -3.97
N VAL A 102 -29.38 0.39 -4.10
CA VAL A 102 -30.73 0.26 -4.68
C VAL A 102 -31.83 0.07 -3.63
N THR A 103 -31.46 -0.04 -2.34
CA THR A 103 -32.41 -0.30 -1.25
C THR A 103 -33.11 1.00 -0.84
N PRO A 104 -34.48 1.07 -0.85
CA PRO A 104 -35.23 2.18 -0.27
C PRO A 104 -34.92 2.29 1.23
N ARG A 105 -34.90 3.54 1.76
CA ARG A 105 -34.62 3.82 3.18
C ARG A 105 -33.27 3.28 3.69
N ARG A 106 -32.27 3.16 2.81
CA ARG A 106 -30.91 2.71 3.13
C ARG A 106 -30.28 3.44 4.33
N GLU A 107 -30.68 4.68 4.58
CA GLU A 107 -30.18 5.50 5.69
C GLU A 107 -30.44 4.85 7.07
N LEU A 108 -31.50 4.03 7.19
CA LEU A 108 -31.80 3.30 8.42
C LEU A 108 -30.75 2.24 8.76
N ILE A 109 -29.97 1.80 7.76
CA ILE A 109 -28.88 0.82 7.95
C ILE A 109 -27.55 1.56 7.95
N ILE A 110 -27.35 2.50 7.03
CA ILE A 110 -26.07 3.21 6.87
C ILE A 110 -25.73 4.01 8.13
N ASN A 111 -26.66 4.79 8.69
CA ASN A 111 -26.41 5.63 9.86
C ASN A 111 -25.94 4.83 11.10
N PRO A 112 -26.61 3.73 11.51
CA PRO A 112 -26.09 2.87 12.58
C PRO A 112 -24.72 2.26 12.29
N LEU A 113 -24.45 1.87 11.03
CA LEU A 113 -23.15 1.32 10.66
C LEU A 113 -22.04 2.38 10.75
N LEU A 114 -22.31 3.63 10.38
CA LEU A 114 -21.36 4.75 10.54
C LEU A 114 -21.06 5.00 12.02
N VAL A 115 -22.07 5.02 12.88
CA VAL A 115 -21.89 5.17 14.33
C VAL A 115 -21.07 4.00 14.91
N LEU A 116 -21.34 2.78 14.45
CA LEU A 116 -20.57 1.59 14.86
C LEU A 116 -19.11 1.71 14.40
N ALA A 117 -18.87 2.08 13.15
CA ALA A 117 -17.52 2.28 12.59
C ALA A 117 -16.74 3.34 13.38
N ASP A 118 -17.36 4.46 13.68
CA ASP A 118 -16.78 5.52 14.52
C ASP A 118 -16.42 5.03 15.92
N THR A 119 -17.33 4.24 16.52
CA THR A 119 -17.13 3.68 17.87
C THR A 119 -15.96 2.70 17.87
N LEU A 120 -15.91 1.79 16.89
CA LEU A 120 -14.81 0.83 16.74
C LEU A 120 -13.48 1.53 16.46
N SER A 121 -13.48 2.60 15.66
CA SER A 121 -12.29 3.43 15.40
C SER A 121 -11.75 4.05 16.68
N LYS A 122 -12.61 4.51 17.60
CA LYS A 122 -12.19 5.04 18.90
C LYS A 122 -11.57 3.95 19.77
N VAL A 123 -12.16 2.74 19.79
CA VAL A 123 -11.59 1.58 20.50
C VAL A 123 -10.22 1.24 19.94
N THR A 124 -10.09 1.13 18.62
CA THR A 124 -8.81 0.90 17.93
C THR A 124 -7.78 1.98 18.29
N GLY A 125 -8.21 3.25 18.34
CA GLY A 125 -7.37 4.37 18.75
C GLY A 125 -6.82 4.23 20.18
N VAL A 126 -7.60 3.68 21.10
CA VAL A 126 -7.12 3.39 22.47
C VAL A 126 -6.10 2.25 22.46
N VAL A 127 -6.39 1.17 21.76
CA VAL A 127 -5.47 0.03 21.61
C VAL A 127 -4.15 0.47 20.95
N SER A 128 -4.22 1.31 19.93
CA SER A 128 -3.04 1.85 19.22
C SER A 128 -2.12 2.68 20.13
N LYS A 129 -2.64 3.31 21.18
CA LYS A 129 -1.81 3.99 22.19
C LYS A 129 -0.96 3.04 23.02
N LEU A 130 -1.36 1.77 23.12
CA LEU A 130 -0.61 0.73 23.79
C LEU A 130 0.43 0.05 22.87
N SER A 131 0.33 0.27 21.54
CA SER A 131 1.23 -0.33 20.54
C SER A 131 2.71 -0.09 20.84
N PRO A 132 3.18 1.08 21.29
CA PRO A 132 4.59 1.28 21.59
C PRO A 132 5.12 0.31 22.67
N ILE A 133 4.30 -0.03 23.66
CA ILE A 133 4.66 -0.99 24.72
C ILE A 133 4.75 -2.41 24.12
N GLY A 134 3.77 -2.80 23.33
CA GLY A 134 3.75 -4.09 22.65
C GLY A 134 4.93 -4.26 21.68
N VAL A 135 5.19 -3.24 20.85
CA VAL A 135 6.33 -3.22 19.94
C VAL A 135 7.65 -3.30 20.68
N PHE A 136 7.80 -2.52 21.77
CA PHE A 136 9.01 -2.60 22.60
C PHE A 136 9.22 -4.01 23.17
N ALA A 137 8.18 -4.63 23.71
CA ALA A 137 8.28 -5.99 24.26
C ALA A 137 8.66 -7.02 23.19
N LEU A 138 8.08 -6.91 21.98
CA LEU A 138 8.40 -7.78 20.84
C LEU A 138 9.85 -7.59 20.38
N VAL A 139 10.28 -6.33 20.22
CA VAL A 139 11.66 -6.01 19.80
C VAL A 139 12.67 -6.47 20.86
N ALA A 140 12.35 -6.30 22.15
CA ALA A 140 13.21 -6.78 23.24
C ALA A 140 13.31 -8.33 23.26
N ALA A 141 12.20 -9.03 23.03
CA ALA A 141 12.20 -10.48 22.90
C ALA A 141 13.02 -10.96 21.71
N LEU A 142 12.87 -10.31 20.56
CA LEU A 142 13.66 -10.59 19.35
C LEU A 142 15.14 -10.30 19.55
N ALA A 143 15.49 -9.17 20.18
CA ALA A 143 16.89 -8.81 20.44
C ALA A 143 17.62 -9.84 21.30
N GLY A 144 16.90 -10.60 22.13
CA GLY A 144 17.47 -11.72 22.91
C GLY A 144 17.69 -13.01 22.11
N THR A 145 17.11 -13.12 20.92
CA THR A 145 17.11 -14.36 20.12
C THR A 145 17.74 -14.20 18.73
N VAL A 146 17.79 -12.97 18.21
CA VAL A 146 18.29 -12.62 16.88
C VAL A 146 19.81 -12.44 16.92
N SER A 147 20.50 -13.14 16.04
CA SER A 147 21.95 -12.97 15.87
C SER A 147 22.29 -11.64 15.16
N ALA A 148 23.54 -11.17 15.27
CA ALA A 148 23.99 -10.01 14.50
C ALA A 148 23.84 -10.26 12.98
N GLU A 149 24.03 -11.49 12.52
CA GLU A 149 23.83 -11.88 11.13
C GLU A 149 22.37 -11.72 10.67
N ASP A 150 21.40 -12.08 11.51
CA ASP A 150 19.97 -11.91 11.18
C ASP A 150 19.58 -10.43 11.09
N LEU A 151 20.18 -9.56 11.91
CA LEU A 151 20.00 -8.11 11.81
C LEU A 151 20.55 -7.58 10.48
N PHE A 152 21.70 -8.06 10.03
CA PHE A 152 22.23 -7.72 8.70
C PHE A 152 21.31 -8.19 7.56
N ARG A 153 20.63 -9.33 7.73
CA ARG A 153 19.66 -9.84 6.76
C ARG A 153 18.40 -8.95 6.70
N LEU A 154 17.92 -8.48 7.85
CA LEU A 154 16.77 -7.57 7.92
C LEU A 154 17.01 -6.23 7.20
N GLN A 155 18.25 -5.73 7.20
CA GLN A 155 18.60 -4.53 6.44
C GLN A 155 18.24 -4.66 4.96
N VAL A 156 18.38 -5.85 4.36
CA VAL A 156 18.07 -6.07 2.94
C VAL A 156 16.64 -5.63 2.66
N HIS A 157 15.68 -6.11 3.45
CA HIS A 157 14.27 -5.73 3.27
C HIS A 157 14.04 -4.25 3.53
N VAL A 158 14.57 -3.71 4.62
CA VAL A 158 14.36 -2.29 5.00
C VAL A 158 14.90 -1.35 3.94
N VAL A 159 16.12 -1.58 3.45
CA VAL A 159 16.74 -0.73 2.43
C VAL A 159 16.04 -0.85 1.08
N VAL A 160 15.68 -2.05 0.66
CA VAL A 160 14.96 -2.29 -0.60
C VAL A 160 13.57 -1.63 -0.54
N SER A 161 12.82 -1.87 0.53
CA SER A 161 11.48 -1.30 0.71
C SER A 161 11.53 0.23 0.81
N ALA A 162 12.50 0.79 1.54
CA ALA A 162 12.70 2.25 1.65
C ALA A 162 13.02 2.86 0.28
N THR A 163 13.91 2.24 -0.48
CA THR A 163 14.29 2.72 -1.81
C THR A 163 13.08 2.73 -2.75
N LEU A 164 12.33 1.63 -2.81
CA LEU A 164 11.14 1.55 -3.66
C LEU A 164 10.06 2.52 -3.21
N ALA A 165 9.83 2.68 -1.91
CA ALA A 165 8.85 3.64 -1.37
C ALA A 165 9.24 5.08 -1.74
N ILE A 166 10.50 5.47 -1.57
CA ILE A 166 10.99 6.81 -1.91
C ILE A 166 10.88 7.06 -3.43
N ILE A 167 11.32 6.13 -4.26
CA ILE A 167 11.22 6.26 -5.72
C ILE A 167 9.74 6.34 -6.13
N THR A 168 8.87 5.55 -5.54
CA THR A 168 7.44 5.58 -5.83
C THR A 168 6.82 6.91 -5.46
N ALA A 169 7.07 7.40 -4.25
CA ALA A 169 6.49 8.65 -3.78
C ALA A 169 7.05 9.89 -4.49
N LEU A 170 8.36 9.94 -4.73
CA LEU A 170 9.01 11.13 -5.26
C LEU A 170 9.18 11.13 -6.79
N TRP A 171 9.06 9.97 -7.42
CA TRP A 171 9.30 9.87 -8.86
C TRP A 171 8.16 9.22 -9.63
N LEU A 172 7.79 7.97 -9.33
CA LEU A 172 6.85 7.22 -10.16
C LEU A 172 5.44 7.82 -10.14
N LEU A 173 4.88 8.09 -8.96
CA LEU A 173 3.53 8.65 -8.86
C LEU A 173 3.42 10.07 -9.44
N PRO A 174 4.33 11.02 -9.15
CA PRO A 174 4.33 12.32 -9.82
C PRO A 174 4.50 12.22 -11.34
N ALA A 175 5.29 11.26 -11.83
CA ALA A 175 5.46 11.04 -13.26
C ALA A 175 4.16 10.57 -13.93
N VAL A 176 3.41 9.68 -13.28
CA VAL A 176 2.09 9.23 -13.75
C VAL A 176 1.14 10.42 -13.85
N VAL A 177 1.00 11.23 -12.80
CA VAL A 177 0.12 12.41 -12.80
C VAL A 177 0.53 13.40 -13.89
N ALA A 178 1.83 13.73 -13.99
CA ALA A 178 2.35 14.66 -14.98
C ALA A 178 2.15 14.18 -16.44
N SER A 179 1.99 12.88 -16.67
CA SER A 179 1.76 12.31 -17.99
C SER A 179 0.34 12.46 -18.50
N VAL A 180 -0.64 12.58 -17.60
CA VAL A 180 -2.07 12.62 -17.94
C VAL A 180 -2.76 13.92 -17.56
N THR A 181 -2.14 14.76 -16.73
CA THR A 181 -2.65 16.07 -16.32
C THR A 181 -1.74 17.23 -16.79
N PRO A 182 -2.20 18.48 -16.70
CA PRO A 182 -1.36 19.63 -17.03
C PRO A 182 -0.28 19.92 -15.98
N LEU A 183 -0.31 19.29 -14.82
CA LEU A 183 0.61 19.52 -13.71
C LEU A 183 2.05 19.11 -14.05
N LYS A 184 3.01 19.84 -13.50
CA LYS A 184 4.43 19.49 -13.61
C LYS A 184 4.89 18.71 -12.39
N HIS A 185 5.78 17.75 -12.63
CA HIS A 185 6.34 16.87 -11.58
C HIS A 185 6.82 17.64 -10.34
N MET A 186 7.63 18.70 -10.55
CA MET A 186 8.21 19.47 -9.45
C MET A 186 7.21 20.37 -8.71
N GLU A 187 6.14 20.80 -9.37
CA GLU A 187 5.06 21.57 -8.75
C GLU A 187 4.32 20.73 -7.73
N MET A 188 4.01 19.48 -8.09
CA MET A 188 3.37 18.52 -7.17
C MET A 188 4.24 18.25 -5.94
N LEU A 189 5.53 17.97 -6.13
CA LEU A 189 6.44 17.73 -5.00
C LEU A 189 6.53 18.92 -4.06
N ARG A 190 6.57 20.15 -4.61
CA ARG A 190 6.61 21.38 -3.80
C ARG A 190 5.31 21.61 -3.02
N ALA A 191 4.16 21.38 -3.64
CA ALA A 191 2.86 21.57 -3.00
C ALA A 191 2.56 20.51 -1.96
N LEU A 192 2.97 19.25 -2.22
CA LEU A 192 2.70 18.12 -1.35
C LEU A 192 3.78 17.87 -0.30
N ARG A 193 4.88 18.67 -0.29
CA ARG A 193 6.00 18.47 0.66
C ARG A 193 5.56 18.49 2.13
N ALA A 194 4.66 19.40 2.51
CA ALA A 194 4.21 19.52 3.89
C ALA A 194 3.36 18.30 4.31
N PRO A 195 2.29 17.89 3.59
CA PRO A 195 1.58 16.66 3.91
C PRO A 195 2.48 15.42 3.88
N MET A 196 3.44 15.32 2.96
CA MET A 196 4.38 14.18 2.89
C MET A 196 5.29 14.10 4.12
N LEU A 197 5.89 15.22 4.54
CA LEU A 197 6.74 15.26 5.72
C LEU A 197 5.94 14.98 7.00
N THR A 198 4.72 15.53 7.11
CA THR A 198 3.85 15.28 8.26
C THR A 198 3.41 13.82 8.33
N ALA A 199 3.03 13.21 7.20
CA ALA A 199 2.67 11.80 7.15
C ALA A 199 3.85 10.89 7.52
N PHE A 200 5.04 11.19 7.02
CA PHE A 200 6.26 10.46 7.38
C PHE A 200 6.59 10.60 8.87
N ALA A 201 6.51 11.81 9.42
CA ALA A 201 6.79 12.06 10.82
C ALA A 201 5.81 11.35 11.76
N THR A 202 4.51 11.38 11.43
CA THR A 202 3.44 10.80 12.26
C THR A 202 3.24 9.29 12.02
N GLY A 203 3.62 8.78 10.84
CA GLY A 203 3.30 7.42 10.40
C GLY A 203 1.81 7.21 10.12
N SER A 204 1.05 8.31 9.91
CA SER A 204 -0.40 8.25 9.71
C SER A 204 -0.85 9.16 8.57
N THR A 205 -1.60 8.59 7.64
CA THR A 205 -2.23 9.34 6.55
C THR A 205 -3.54 10.02 6.98
N LEU A 206 -4.20 9.53 8.03
CA LEU A 206 -5.47 10.09 8.50
C LEU A 206 -5.30 11.56 8.96
N VAL A 207 -4.22 11.84 9.68
CA VAL A 207 -3.96 13.18 10.25
C VAL A 207 -3.78 14.24 9.17
N ILE A 208 -3.32 13.85 7.98
CA ILE A 208 -2.97 14.80 6.92
C ILE A 208 -4.08 15.00 5.89
N LEU A 209 -5.20 14.29 5.97
CA LEU A 209 -6.26 14.36 4.96
C LEU A 209 -6.74 15.80 4.66
N PRO A 210 -7.01 16.66 5.65
CA PRO A 210 -7.42 18.04 5.36
C PRO A 210 -6.32 18.83 4.64
N MET A 211 -5.07 18.72 5.11
CA MET A 211 -3.92 19.41 4.51
C MET A 211 -3.63 18.91 3.08
N LEU A 212 -3.86 17.61 2.85
CA LEU A 212 -3.74 16.99 1.53
C LEU A 212 -4.81 17.53 0.57
N ALA A 213 -6.07 17.57 1.02
CA ALA A 213 -7.17 18.11 0.24
C ALA A 213 -6.92 19.58 -0.18
N ASP A 214 -6.53 20.43 0.76
CA ASP A 214 -6.18 21.82 0.48
C ASP A 214 -5.00 21.97 -0.48
N SER A 215 -3.99 21.08 -0.38
CA SER A 215 -2.85 21.11 -1.29
C SER A 215 -3.23 20.68 -2.70
N CYS A 216 -4.10 19.68 -2.85
CA CYS A 216 -4.61 19.25 -4.14
C CYS A 216 -5.50 20.34 -4.79
N LYS A 217 -6.40 20.99 -4.00
CA LYS A 217 -7.24 22.10 -4.48
C LYS A 217 -6.37 23.22 -5.06
N ARG A 218 -5.40 23.71 -4.29
CA ARG A 218 -4.46 24.77 -4.75
C ARG A 218 -3.67 24.41 -6.01
N LEU A 219 -3.28 23.13 -6.16
CA LEU A 219 -2.59 22.66 -7.37
C LEU A 219 -3.50 22.72 -8.60
N ILE A 220 -4.77 22.32 -8.44
CA ILE A 220 -5.74 22.29 -9.52
C ILE A 220 -6.11 23.72 -9.91
N GLU A 221 -6.45 24.59 -8.95
CA GLU A 221 -6.76 26.00 -9.17
C GLU A 221 -5.61 26.74 -9.88
N GLY A 222 -4.36 26.51 -9.43
CA GLY A 222 -3.20 27.11 -10.08
C GLY A 222 -3.02 26.67 -11.54
N ALA A 223 -3.26 25.38 -11.82
CA ALA A 223 -3.16 24.84 -13.18
C ALA A 223 -4.29 25.37 -14.10
N ILE A 224 -5.47 25.60 -13.54
CA ILE A 224 -6.62 26.18 -14.23
C ILE A 224 -6.34 27.65 -14.54
N ALA A 225 -5.88 28.43 -13.56
CA ALA A 225 -5.58 29.85 -13.72
C ALA A 225 -4.49 30.15 -14.78
N GLU A 226 -3.52 29.26 -14.96
CA GLU A 226 -2.50 29.35 -16.02
C GLU A 226 -3.06 29.12 -17.44
N ARG A 227 -4.27 28.58 -17.60
CA ARG A 227 -4.88 28.20 -18.88
C ARG A 227 -6.32 28.65 -19.07
N PRO A 228 -6.61 29.96 -19.01
CA PRO A 228 -7.99 30.50 -18.99
C PRO A 228 -8.84 30.19 -20.23
N ARG A 229 -8.25 29.63 -21.30
CA ARG A 229 -8.96 29.34 -22.58
C ARG A 229 -9.73 28.01 -22.59
N LEU A 230 -9.66 27.21 -21.53
CA LEU A 230 -10.29 25.89 -21.44
C LEU A 230 -11.50 25.86 -20.50
N ILE A 231 -11.89 27.01 -19.94
CA ILE A 231 -12.89 27.10 -18.88
C ILE A 231 -14.18 27.74 -19.40
N SER A 232 -15.31 27.23 -18.91
CA SER A 232 -16.62 27.84 -19.08
C SER A 232 -16.64 29.23 -18.40
N GLN A 233 -17.56 30.11 -18.82
CA GLN A 233 -17.61 31.53 -18.42
C GLN A 233 -17.95 31.77 -16.94
N ASP A 234 -17.98 30.75 -16.08
CA ASP A 234 -18.38 30.86 -14.68
C ASP A 234 -17.30 30.31 -13.74
N GLU A 235 -16.24 31.11 -13.47
CA GLU A 235 -15.11 30.76 -12.59
C GLU A 235 -15.56 30.27 -11.20
N ALA A 236 -16.66 30.82 -10.66
CA ALA A 236 -17.19 30.44 -9.36
C ALA A 236 -17.85 29.05 -9.35
N GLU A 237 -18.35 28.57 -10.50
CA GLU A 237 -18.93 27.23 -10.64
C GLU A 237 -17.81 26.19 -10.76
N ASP A 238 -16.75 26.51 -11.49
CA ASP A 238 -15.56 25.67 -11.66
C ASP A 238 -14.80 25.47 -10.32
N GLU A 239 -14.60 26.53 -9.52
CA GLU A 239 -14.00 26.44 -8.19
C GLU A 239 -14.80 25.52 -7.25
N ARG A 240 -16.13 25.65 -7.22
CA ARG A 240 -17.00 24.79 -6.42
C ARG A 240 -16.97 23.33 -6.86
N GLU A 241 -16.87 23.09 -8.17
CA GLU A 241 -16.77 21.73 -8.73
C GLU A 241 -15.44 21.07 -8.33
N VAL A 242 -14.33 21.81 -8.37
CA VAL A 242 -13.00 21.35 -7.89
C VAL A 242 -13.05 21.01 -6.42
N GLU A 243 -13.56 21.95 -5.60
CA GLU A 243 -13.66 21.77 -4.16
C GLU A 243 -14.48 20.52 -3.81
N SER A 244 -15.67 20.41 -4.39
CA SER A 244 -16.57 19.27 -4.20
C SER A 244 -15.92 17.94 -4.62
N SER A 245 -15.16 17.92 -5.72
CA SER A 245 -14.56 16.71 -6.27
C SER A 245 -13.44 16.17 -5.37
N VAL A 246 -12.52 17.02 -4.93
CA VAL A 246 -11.43 16.66 -4.03
C VAL A 246 -11.95 16.17 -2.68
N ASP A 247 -12.96 16.87 -2.12
CA ASP A 247 -13.57 16.55 -0.83
C ASP A 247 -14.33 15.21 -0.84
N VAL A 248 -14.75 14.75 -2.00
CA VAL A 248 -15.39 13.43 -2.16
C VAL A 248 -14.37 12.36 -2.48
N LEU A 249 -13.42 12.61 -3.39
CA LEU A 249 -12.49 11.58 -3.85
C LEU A 249 -11.53 11.13 -2.74
N ILE A 250 -10.94 12.05 -1.99
CA ILE A 250 -9.96 11.67 -0.94
C ILE A 250 -10.59 10.77 0.12
N PRO A 251 -11.72 11.12 0.78
CA PRO A 251 -12.35 10.23 1.77
C PRO A 251 -12.86 8.92 1.18
N THR A 252 -13.39 8.94 -0.05
CA THR A 252 -13.87 7.73 -0.72
C THR A 252 -12.75 6.70 -0.88
N PHE A 253 -11.59 7.13 -1.39
CA PHE A 253 -10.47 6.22 -1.65
C PHE A 253 -9.58 5.98 -0.43
N PHE A 254 -9.76 6.74 0.65
CA PHE A 254 -9.04 6.51 1.91
C PHE A 254 -9.33 5.13 2.53
N SER A 255 -10.51 4.58 2.29
CA SER A 255 -10.89 3.25 2.77
C SER A 255 -10.21 2.09 2.01
N PHE A 256 -9.53 2.39 0.91
CA PHE A 256 -8.85 1.38 0.09
C PHE A 256 -7.35 1.31 0.44
N PRO A 257 -6.74 0.10 0.34
CA PRO A 257 -5.32 -0.05 0.53
C PRO A 257 -4.51 0.83 -0.42
N THR A 258 -3.51 1.52 0.12
CA THR A 258 -2.58 2.31 -0.69
C THR A 258 -1.53 1.43 -1.35
N ILE A 259 -0.86 1.94 -2.38
CA ILE A 259 0.32 1.30 -2.95
C ILE A 259 1.43 1.10 -1.89
N GLY A 260 1.49 1.97 -0.86
CA GLY A 260 2.39 1.80 0.29
C GLY A 260 2.06 0.55 1.10
N ASN A 261 0.77 0.24 1.28
CA ASN A 261 0.34 -0.99 1.94
C ASN A 261 0.64 -2.22 1.06
N VAL A 262 0.48 -2.10 -0.27
CA VAL A 262 0.85 -3.18 -1.21
C VAL A 262 2.35 -3.47 -1.14
N LEU A 263 3.20 -2.45 -1.02
CA LEU A 263 4.66 -2.64 -0.84
C LEU A 263 5.00 -3.42 0.44
N ALA A 264 4.17 -3.37 1.49
CA ALA A 264 4.37 -4.16 2.70
C ALA A 264 4.28 -5.68 2.44
N LEU A 265 3.52 -6.12 1.41
CA LEU A 265 3.51 -7.53 0.99
C LEU A 265 4.89 -8.02 0.53
N GLY A 266 5.80 -7.11 0.17
CA GLY A 266 7.19 -7.43 -0.10
C GLY A 266 7.91 -8.08 1.08
N PHE A 267 7.40 -7.90 2.31
CA PHE A 267 7.90 -8.63 3.47
C PHE A 267 7.64 -10.14 3.36
N VAL A 268 6.54 -10.57 2.77
CA VAL A 268 6.23 -11.99 2.56
C VAL A 268 7.24 -12.60 1.59
N VAL A 269 7.56 -11.88 0.50
CA VAL A 269 8.60 -12.28 -0.46
C VAL A 269 9.97 -12.36 0.20
N PHE A 270 10.30 -11.35 1.02
CA PHE A 270 11.51 -11.33 1.83
C PHE A 270 11.51 -12.49 2.83
N GLY A 271 10.39 -12.78 3.49
CA GLY A 271 10.24 -13.88 4.43
C GLY A 271 10.60 -15.23 3.81
N GLY A 272 10.11 -15.52 2.61
CA GLY A 272 10.47 -16.72 1.87
C GLY A 272 11.98 -16.80 1.59
N TRP A 273 12.60 -15.72 1.13
CA TRP A 273 14.04 -15.64 0.96
C TRP A 273 14.78 -15.79 2.30
N TYR A 274 14.30 -15.13 3.35
CA TYR A 274 14.93 -15.13 4.67
C TYR A 274 14.98 -16.51 5.32
N VAL A 275 13.95 -17.33 5.16
CA VAL A 275 13.92 -18.72 5.67
C VAL A 275 14.51 -19.75 4.70
N GLY A 276 15.03 -19.31 3.54
CA GLY A 276 15.60 -20.20 2.54
C GLY A 276 14.56 -21.01 1.74
N SER A 277 13.31 -20.59 1.74
CA SER A 277 12.20 -21.17 0.97
C SER A 277 11.55 -20.08 0.10
N PRO A 278 12.22 -19.60 -0.98
CA PRO A 278 11.67 -18.58 -1.84
C PRO A 278 10.34 -19.05 -2.46
N LEU A 279 9.40 -18.11 -2.62
CA LEU A 279 8.08 -18.40 -3.16
C LEU A 279 8.17 -18.95 -4.58
N ASP A 280 7.34 -19.92 -4.89
CA ASP A 280 7.10 -20.38 -6.25
C ASP A 280 6.05 -19.52 -6.98
N VAL A 281 5.83 -19.79 -8.29
CA VAL A 281 4.89 -19.00 -9.11
C VAL A 281 3.45 -19.08 -8.59
N SER A 282 3.05 -20.22 -8.05
CA SER A 282 1.70 -20.42 -7.51
C SER A 282 1.52 -19.63 -6.20
N GLN A 283 2.53 -19.65 -5.35
CA GLN A 283 2.54 -18.88 -4.10
C GLN A 283 2.56 -17.37 -4.35
N TYR A 284 3.24 -16.88 -5.41
CA TYR A 284 3.14 -15.48 -5.81
C TYR A 284 1.71 -15.09 -6.21
N ALA A 285 1.03 -15.92 -7.00
CA ALA A 285 -0.37 -15.66 -7.37
C ALA A 285 -1.28 -15.63 -6.14
N THR A 286 -1.13 -16.59 -5.24
CA THR A 286 -1.86 -16.70 -3.97
C THR A 286 -1.59 -15.48 -3.07
N MET A 287 -0.33 -15.08 -2.92
CA MET A 287 0.08 -13.88 -2.16
C MET A 287 -0.56 -12.61 -2.72
N ILE A 288 -0.55 -12.44 -4.04
CA ILE A 288 -1.10 -11.22 -4.67
C ILE A 288 -2.61 -11.16 -4.45
N LEU A 289 -3.34 -12.23 -4.77
CA LEU A 289 -4.80 -12.24 -4.66
C LEU A 289 -5.27 -12.15 -3.20
N GLY A 290 -4.78 -13.03 -2.36
CA GLY A 290 -5.17 -13.08 -0.94
C GLY A 290 -4.60 -11.89 -0.15
N GLY A 291 -3.35 -11.51 -0.44
CA GLY A 291 -2.67 -10.40 0.23
C GLY A 291 -3.35 -9.06 -0.04
N ILE A 292 -3.63 -8.70 -1.30
CA ILE A 292 -4.31 -7.42 -1.61
C ILE A 292 -5.69 -7.36 -0.97
N ALA A 293 -6.46 -8.44 -1.04
CA ALA A 293 -7.77 -8.49 -0.40
C ALA A 293 -7.67 -8.38 1.13
N SER A 294 -6.66 -9.00 1.74
CA SER A 294 -6.45 -8.92 3.20
C SER A 294 -5.96 -7.55 3.67
N LEU A 295 -5.34 -6.74 2.80
CA LEU A 295 -4.88 -5.38 3.12
C LEU A 295 -6.02 -4.42 3.52
N PHE A 296 -7.27 -4.71 3.20
CA PHE A 296 -8.41 -3.96 3.75
C PHE A 296 -8.51 -4.06 5.27
N GLY A 297 -7.97 -5.11 5.88
CA GLY A 297 -7.79 -5.24 7.33
C GLY A 297 -6.53 -4.57 7.89
N GLY A 298 -5.74 -3.91 7.02
CA GLY A 298 -4.45 -3.33 7.38
C GLY A 298 -3.29 -4.34 7.38
N THR A 299 -2.06 -3.84 7.39
CA THR A 299 -0.84 -4.67 7.30
C THR A 299 -0.68 -5.63 8.47
N ALA A 300 -1.10 -5.23 9.68
CA ALA A 300 -1.01 -6.06 10.88
C ALA A 300 -1.86 -7.35 10.81
N ILE A 301 -2.92 -7.34 10.01
CA ILE A 301 -3.77 -8.52 9.76
C ILE A 301 -3.32 -9.21 8.47
N SER A 302 -3.00 -8.43 7.44
CA SER A 302 -2.65 -8.95 6.13
C SER A 302 -1.36 -9.77 6.15
N ILE A 303 -0.31 -9.31 6.84
CA ILE A 303 0.99 -9.97 6.81
C ILE A 303 0.93 -11.39 7.42
N PRO A 304 0.46 -11.61 8.67
CA PRO A 304 0.38 -12.96 9.23
C PRO A 304 -0.56 -13.86 8.43
N PHE A 305 -1.68 -13.33 7.96
CA PHE A 305 -2.60 -14.05 7.07
C PHE A 305 -1.93 -14.49 5.76
N THR A 306 -1.16 -13.59 5.13
CA THR A 306 -0.52 -13.89 3.84
C THR A 306 0.67 -14.84 4.02
N LEU A 307 1.42 -14.75 5.15
CA LEU A 307 2.46 -15.72 5.47
C LEU A 307 1.87 -17.13 5.59
N ASP A 308 0.78 -17.30 6.34
CA ASP A 308 0.06 -18.55 6.49
C ASP A 308 -0.46 -19.08 5.14
N LEU A 309 -1.00 -18.18 4.34
CA LEU A 309 -1.58 -18.50 3.02
C LEU A 309 -0.55 -19.05 2.01
N VAL A 310 0.73 -18.72 2.17
CA VAL A 310 1.82 -19.20 1.31
C VAL A 310 2.75 -20.18 2.01
N ASP A 311 2.29 -20.81 3.09
CA ASP A 311 3.00 -21.83 3.88
C ASP A 311 4.35 -21.33 4.45
N LEU A 312 4.44 -20.05 4.80
CA LEU A 312 5.59 -19.51 5.52
C LEU A 312 5.32 -19.42 7.02
N PRO A 313 6.35 -19.55 7.87
CA PRO A 313 6.20 -19.49 9.32
C PRO A 313 5.57 -18.19 9.78
N VAL A 314 4.39 -18.25 10.39
CA VAL A 314 3.67 -17.07 10.94
C VAL A 314 4.50 -16.33 11.99
N GLY A 315 5.44 -17.01 12.64
CA GLY A 315 6.42 -16.40 13.56
C GLY A 315 7.26 -15.26 12.95
N LEU A 316 7.41 -15.22 11.62
CA LEU A 316 8.02 -14.09 10.91
C LEU A 316 7.25 -12.78 11.11
N PHE A 317 5.99 -12.83 11.54
CA PHE A 317 5.22 -11.63 11.86
C PHE A 317 5.85 -10.81 13.01
N GLY A 318 6.48 -11.47 13.99
CA GLY A 318 7.24 -10.78 15.02
C GLY A 318 8.42 -9.99 14.44
N VAL A 319 9.11 -10.55 13.45
CA VAL A 319 10.18 -9.89 12.71
C VAL A 319 9.63 -8.68 11.92
N PHE A 320 8.50 -8.85 11.23
CA PHE A 320 7.81 -7.75 10.56
C PHE A 320 7.54 -6.58 11.50
N LEU A 321 6.91 -6.85 12.66
CA LEU A 321 6.57 -5.80 13.62
C LEU A 321 7.78 -5.02 14.12
N SER A 322 8.95 -5.65 14.22
CA SER A 322 10.17 -4.98 14.67
C SER A 322 10.67 -3.91 13.70
N ILE A 323 10.41 -4.08 12.40
CA ILE A 323 10.82 -3.15 11.34
C ILE A 323 9.67 -2.27 10.84
N ASP A 324 8.43 -2.60 11.17
CA ASP A 324 7.22 -1.90 10.70
C ASP A 324 7.18 -0.43 11.15
N PHE A 325 7.88 -0.08 12.22
CA PHE A 325 8.03 1.33 12.60
C PHE A 325 8.61 2.20 11.47
N ILE A 326 9.55 1.68 10.70
CA ILE A 326 10.09 2.35 9.51
C ILE A 326 9.15 2.15 8.33
N GLY A 327 8.64 0.92 8.15
CA GLY A 327 7.74 0.55 7.08
C GLY A 327 6.46 1.39 7.04
N SER A 328 5.81 1.59 8.18
CA SER A 328 4.59 2.40 8.29
C SER A 328 4.79 3.87 7.92
N ARG A 329 5.94 4.46 8.25
CA ARG A 329 6.28 5.83 7.85
C ARG A 329 6.49 5.97 6.35
N LEU A 330 7.20 5.00 5.78
CA LEU A 330 7.42 4.95 4.33
C LEU A 330 6.10 4.70 3.59
N SER A 331 5.26 3.79 4.09
CA SER A 331 3.92 3.54 3.57
C SER A 331 3.05 4.79 3.62
N SER A 332 3.11 5.57 4.72
CA SER A 332 2.37 6.81 4.86
C SER A 332 2.87 7.90 3.88
N LEU A 333 4.18 7.98 3.65
CA LEU A 333 4.77 8.87 2.65
C LEU A 333 4.23 8.56 1.24
N VAL A 334 4.24 7.28 0.86
CA VAL A 334 3.67 6.81 -0.42
C VAL A 334 2.16 7.04 -0.46
N GLY A 335 1.46 6.83 0.67
CA GLY A 335 0.03 7.00 0.81
C GLY A 335 -0.44 8.41 0.49
N VAL A 336 0.29 9.46 0.92
CA VAL A 336 -0.01 10.86 0.55
C VAL A 336 -0.04 11.02 -0.97
N MET A 337 1.01 10.54 -1.63
CA MET A 337 1.13 10.67 -3.08
C MET A 337 0.10 9.80 -3.82
N HIS A 338 -0.24 8.64 -3.27
CA HIS A 338 -1.29 7.77 -3.79
C HIS A 338 -2.66 8.46 -3.80
N TYR A 339 -3.09 9.03 -2.66
CA TYR A 339 -4.36 9.76 -2.59
C TYR A 339 -4.34 11.03 -3.43
N ALA A 340 -3.22 11.77 -3.45
CA ALA A 340 -3.05 12.91 -4.35
C ALA A 340 -3.20 12.51 -5.82
N THR A 341 -2.60 11.39 -6.22
CA THR A 341 -2.71 10.88 -7.59
C THR A 341 -4.15 10.62 -7.99
N ILE A 342 -4.93 9.96 -7.13
CA ILE A 342 -6.35 9.68 -7.39
C ILE A 342 -7.16 10.99 -7.43
N ALA A 343 -6.96 11.88 -6.46
CA ALA A 343 -7.70 13.14 -6.39
C ALA A 343 -7.39 14.05 -7.59
N LEU A 344 -6.12 14.21 -7.95
CA LEU A 344 -5.70 15.05 -9.07
C LEU A 344 -6.20 14.49 -10.39
N ILE A 345 -5.94 13.22 -10.68
CA ILE A 345 -6.40 12.60 -11.93
C ILE A 345 -7.93 12.60 -11.98
N GLY A 346 -8.62 12.20 -10.90
CA GLY A 346 -10.07 12.16 -10.86
C GLY A 346 -10.72 13.53 -11.10
N THR A 347 -10.19 14.60 -10.52
CA THR A 347 -10.72 15.96 -10.72
C THR A 347 -10.46 16.44 -12.15
N PHE A 348 -9.26 16.25 -12.71
CA PHE A 348 -8.99 16.63 -14.11
C PHE A 348 -9.79 15.80 -15.13
N VAL A 349 -10.18 14.57 -14.79
CA VAL A 349 -11.13 13.78 -15.59
C VAL A 349 -12.50 14.47 -15.63
N LEU A 350 -13.02 14.86 -14.46
CA LEU A 350 -14.32 15.55 -14.36
C LEU A 350 -14.36 16.83 -15.18
N GLN A 351 -13.26 17.56 -15.18
CA GLN A 351 -13.11 18.81 -15.95
C GLN A 351 -12.81 18.57 -17.44
N ASN A 352 -12.79 17.30 -17.88
CA ASN A 352 -12.45 16.93 -19.25
C ASN A 352 -11.06 17.46 -19.71
N GLN A 353 -10.13 17.58 -18.77
CA GLN A 353 -8.77 18.13 -18.97
C GLN A 353 -7.69 17.04 -18.85
N ILE A 354 -7.97 15.84 -19.35
CA ILE A 354 -7.00 14.75 -19.40
C ILE A 354 -6.48 14.59 -20.84
N TRP A 355 -5.15 14.54 -20.93
CA TRP A 355 -4.44 14.21 -22.18
C TRP A 355 -3.37 13.18 -21.90
N PHE A 356 -3.49 12.02 -22.51
CA PHE A 356 -2.43 11.02 -22.40
C PHE A 356 -1.22 11.43 -23.25
N ARG A 357 -0.12 11.82 -22.61
CA ARG A 357 1.11 12.28 -23.24
C ARG A 357 2.18 11.20 -23.17
N PHE A 358 2.14 10.24 -24.10
CA PHE A 358 3.14 9.16 -24.18
C PHE A 358 4.60 9.64 -24.09
N PRO A 359 5.03 10.70 -24.81
CA PRO A 359 6.40 11.16 -24.71
C PRO A 359 6.78 11.67 -23.31
N VAL A 360 5.83 12.28 -22.59
CA VAL A 360 6.03 12.73 -21.20
C VAL A 360 6.15 11.53 -20.28
N LEU A 361 5.24 10.55 -20.41
CA LEU A 361 5.29 9.32 -19.63
C LEU A 361 6.64 8.63 -19.78
N PHE A 362 7.11 8.40 -21.01
CA PHE A 362 8.41 7.76 -21.23
C PHE A 362 9.58 8.58 -20.69
N LYS A 363 9.59 9.89 -20.90
CA LYS A 363 10.67 10.76 -20.42
C LYS A 363 10.73 10.86 -18.89
N THR A 364 9.62 10.71 -18.20
CA THR A 364 9.55 10.87 -16.74
C THR A 364 9.51 9.55 -16.00
N LEU A 365 8.74 8.56 -16.47
CA LEU A 365 8.57 7.28 -15.79
C LEU A 365 9.76 6.34 -16.01
N LEU A 366 10.25 6.23 -17.27
CA LEU A 366 11.33 5.32 -17.62
C LEU A 366 12.61 5.54 -16.81
N PRO A 367 13.12 6.77 -16.61
CA PRO A 367 14.29 6.98 -15.77
C PRO A 367 14.08 6.52 -14.31
N GLY A 368 12.88 6.70 -13.75
CA GLY A 368 12.55 6.23 -12.41
C GLY A 368 12.55 4.70 -12.31
N VAL A 369 11.98 4.02 -13.30
CA VAL A 369 11.98 2.55 -13.38
C VAL A 369 13.41 2.02 -13.56
N VAL A 370 14.17 2.61 -14.47
CA VAL A 370 15.59 2.23 -14.69
C VAL A 370 16.41 2.45 -13.42
N MET A 371 16.23 3.59 -12.76
CA MET A 371 16.89 3.88 -11.48
C MET A 371 16.53 2.84 -10.41
N ALA A 372 15.25 2.46 -10.29
CA ALA A 372 14.83 1.40 -9.36
C ALA A 372 15.53 0.07 -9.66
N ILE A 373 15.53 -0.36 -10.92
CA ILE A 373 16.19 -1.61 -11.33
C ILE A 373 17.70 -1.56 -11.06
N VAL A 374 18.36 -0.47 -11.43
CA VAL A 374 19.82 -0.29 -11.22
C VAL A 374 20.16 -0.35 -9.73
N LEU A 375 19.35 0.30 -8.88
CA LEU A 375 19.57 0.27 -7.44
C LEU A 375 19.32 -1.12 -6.85
N LEU A 376 18.26 -1.83 -7.27
CA LEU A 376 18.00 -3.20 -6.82
C LEU A 376 19.14 -4.15 -7.19
N LEU A 377 19.61 -4.10 -8.44
CA LEU A 377 20.76 -4.92 -8.89
C LEU A 377 22.05 -4.50 -8.19
N GLY A 378 22.27 -3.20 -7.96
CA GLY A 378 23.38 -2.68 -7.18
C GLY A 378 23.37 -3.21 -5.75
N PHE A 379 22.20 -3.23 -5.09
CA PHE A 379 22.06 -3.83 -3.75
C PHE A 379 22.39 -5.33 -3.76
N ARG A 380 21.92 -6.08 -4.77
CA ARG A 380 22.29 -7.50 -4.90
C ARG A 380 23.80 -7.68 -4.91
N VAL A 381 24.53 -6.88 -5.70
CA VAL A 381 26.01 -6.95 -5.78
C VAL A 381 26.63 -6.58 -4.43
N VAL A 382 26.18 -5.53 -3.78
CA VAL A 382 26.67 -5.11 -2.47
C VAL A 382 26.41 -6.19 -1.43
N TYR A 383 25.20 -6.70 -1.35
CA TYR A 383 24.82 -7.72 -0.37
C TYR A 383 25.55 -9.06 -0.61
N SER A 384 25.73 -9.46 -1.86
CA SER A 384 26.49 -10.68 -2.20
C SER A 384 27.95 -10.61 -1.76
N ASN A 385 28.55 -9.40 -1.80
CA ASN A 385 29.98 -9.24 -1.46
C ASN A 385 30.24 -8.94 0.01
N TYR A 386 29.29 -8.32 0.73
CA TYR A 386 29.53 -7.79 2.09
C TYR A 386 28.70 -8.48 3.17
N ILE A 387 27.54 -9.04 2.84
CA ILE A 387 26.63 -9.66 3.82
C ILE A 387 26.72 -11.18 3.72
N VAL A 388 26.79 -11.72 2.51
CA VAL A 388 27.07 -13.14 2.29
C VAL A 388 28.57 -13.34 2.37
N VAL A 389 29.11 -13.47 3.58
CA VAL A 389 30.50 -13.90 3.75
C VAL A 389 30.56 -15.35 3.23
N PRO A 390 31.31 -15.63 2.18
CA PRO A 390 31.47 -17.01 1.73
C PRO A 390 32.10 -17.81 2.87
N TYR A 391 31.40 -18.79 3.37
CA TYR A 391 31.94 -19.77 4.32
C TYR A 391 33.18 -20.37 3.71
N THR A 392 34.32 -20.05 4.25
CA THR A 392 35.59 -20.62 3.78
C THR A 392 35.73 -22.03 4.33
N ALA A 393 36.53 -22.88 3.66
CA ALA A 393 36.85 -24.22 4.18
C ALA A 393 37.44 -24.18 5.60
N ALA A 394 38.08 -23.06 5.97
CA ALA A 394 38.58 -22.79 7.32
C ALA A 394 37.49 -22.66 8.37
N ASP A 395 36.36 -22.05 8.02
CA ASP A 395 35.22 -21.88 8.94
C ASP A 395 34.53 -23.21 9.21
N VAL A 396 34.40 -24.07 8.18
CA VAL A 396 33.86 -25.43 8.30
C VAL A 396 34.76 -26.29 9.19
N LEU A 397 36.06 -26.17 9.04
CA LEU A 397 37.04 -26.92 9.84
C LEU A 397 37.10 -26.43 11.29
N SER A 398 36.86 -25.14 11.55
CA SER A 398 36.80 -24.60 12.89
C SER A 398 35.55 -25.06 13.63
N GLU A 399 34.40 -25.10 12.97
CA GLU A 399 33.14 -25.65 13.53
C GLU A 399 33.24 -27.17 13.79
N ALA A 400 33.80 -27.93 12.84
CA ALA A 400 34.03 -29.37 13.01
C ALA A 400 34.94 -29.66 14.20
N ARG A 401 35.93 -28.82 14.51
CA ARG A 401 36.79 -28.94 15.70
C ARG A 401 36.06 -28.62 17.01
N LEU A 402 35.06 -27.71 16.99
CA LEU A 402 34.26 -27.36 18.17
C LEU A 402 33.24 -28.45 18.52
N LEU A 403 32.80 -29.25 17.55
CA LEU A 403 31.81 -30.30 17.75
C LEU A 403 32.43 -31.60 18.30
N GLY A 404 33.77 -31.75 18.32
CA GLY A 404 34.47 -32.94 18.84
C GLY A 404 34.26 -34.22 18.01
N PRO A 405 35.09 -35.22 18.19
CA PRO A 405 34.99 -36.48 17.44
C PRO A 405 33.84 -37.41 17.91
N ASP A 406 33.05 -37.05 18.91
CA ASP A 406 32.12 -37.95 19.59
C ASP A 406 30.63 -37.49 19.53
N THR A 407 30.21 -36.64 18.54
CA THR A 407 28.80 -36.32 18.31
C THR A 407 28.28 -36.73 16.96
#